data_dc1c911235b45244112c7063a89695d5
#
_entry.id   dc1c911235b45244112c7063a89695d5
#
_cell.length_a   1.000
_cell.length_b   1.000
_cell.length_c   1.000
_cell.angle_alpha   90.00
_cell.angle_beta   90.00
_cell.angle_gamma   90.00
#
_symmetry.space_group_name_H-M   'P 1'
#
loop_
_entity.id
_entity.type
_entity.pdbx_description
1 polymer ?
#
loop_
_entity_poly.entity_id
_entity_poly.type
_entity_poly.pdbx_seq_one_letter_code
_entity_poly.pdbx_strand_id
1 'polypeptide(L)'
;MAFVTRHFIRSMASSSTASAKKIVIKHVTVIGGGLMGSGIAQVAAATGHTVVLVDQTENILAKSKKAIEESLRRVAKKKFAEDLKAGDEFMAKTLSSISTSTDAASVVHSMDLVVEAIVEKLEAKNELFKRLDKFAAEHTIFASNTSSLQITSLANATTRQDRFAGLHFFNPVPVMKLVEVIKTPMTSQKTFESLMDFSKTLGKQPISCKDTPGFIVNYLLLPYLLEAIRLYERGHASKEDIDTGMKLGAGYPMGPFELLDFIGLDSMKFIINGEASTSMHDWSLPNKEPYDRVSGGSNPIGGSASENLALGRRKAGRSDLGRN
;
A
#
# COMPACT_ATOMS: atom_id res chain seq x y z
N MET A 1 -56.09 7.36 -38.65
CA MET A 1 -55.65 6.39 -37.64
C MET A 1 -54.47 7.00 -36.89
N ALA A 2 -54.68 7.48 -35.67
CA ALA A 2 -53.66 8.12 -34.86
C ALA A 2 -53.19 7.11 -33.81
N PHE A 3 -51.88 6.77 -33.85
CA PHE A 3 -51.25 5.93 -32.83
C PHE A 3 -50.83 6.82 -31.66
N VAL A 4 -51.48 6.61 -30.51
CA VAL A 4 -51.10 7.23 -29.23
C VAL A 4 -50.07 6.37 -28.57
N THR A 5 -48.82 6.84 -28.53
CA THR A 5 -47.72 6.21 -27.77
C THR A 5 -47.79 6.70 -26.32
N ARG A 6 -48.24 5.85 -25.40
CA ARG A 6 -48.20 6.10 -23.96
C ARG A 6 -46.73 5.95 -23.47
N HIS A 7 -46.10 7.04 -23.09
CA HIS A 7 -44.86 7.04 -22.32
C HIS A 7 -45.16 6.62 -20.89
N PHE A 8 -44.64 5.45 -20.51
CA PHE A 8 -44.56 5.04 -19.11
C PHE A 8 -43.39 5.79 -18.47
N ILE A 9 -43.67 6.84 -17.73
CA ILE A 9 -42.70 7.47 -16.82
C ILE A 9 -42.61 6.56 -15.60
N ARG A 10 -41.56 5.75 -15.57
CA ARG A 10 -41.18 4.96 -14.39
C ARG A 10 -40.57 5.92 -13.36
N SER A 11 -41.34 6.30 -12.36
CA SER A 11 -40.86 7.03 -11.19
C SER A 11 -39.77 6.20 -10.52
N MET A 12 -38.53 6.64 -10.68
CA MET A 12 -37.41 6.15 -9.83
C MET A 12 -37.60 6.82 -8.46
N ALA A 13 -38.21 6.10 -7.54
CA ALA A 13 -38.15 6.43 -6.13
C ALA A 13 -36.65 6.36 -5.72
N SER A 14 -36.04 7.51 -5.54
CA SER A 14 -34.75 7.61 -4.88
C SER A 14 -34.95 7.18 -3.42
N SER A 15 -34.65 5.95 -3.10
CA SER A 15 -34.49 5.54 -1.71
C SER A 15 -33.33 6.35 -1.13
N SER A 16 -33.64 7.39 -0.39
CA SER A 16 -32.67 8.04 0.49
C SER A 16 -32.32 7.02 1.57
N THR A 17 -31.28 6.22 1.33
CA THR A 17 -30.63 5.46 2.37
C THR A 17 -30.08 6.49 3.37
N ALA A 18 -30.70 6.54 4.55
CA ALA A 18 -30.18 7.34 5.66
C ALA A 18 -28.71 6.96 5.84
N SER A 19 -27.81 7.90 5.55
CA SER A 19 -26.35 7.69 5.69
C SER A 19 -26.09 7.29 7.14
N ALA A 20 -25.68 6.05 7.36
CA ALA A 20 -25.33 5.59 8.70
C ALA A 20 -24.21 6.50 9.22
N LYS A 21 -24.39 7.07 10.43
CA LYS A 21 -23.42 8.03 11.00
C LYS A 21 -22.03 7.41 11.03
N LYS A 22 -21.10 7.98 10.28
CA LYS A 22 -19.71 7.50 10.14
C LYS A 22 -19.01 7.45 11.50
N ILE A 23 -18.04 6.55 11.64
CA ILE A 23 -17.12 6.54 12.77
C ILE A 23 -16.06 7.60 12.50
N VAL A 24 -15.93 8.55 13.41
CA VAL A 24 -14.84 9.54 13.37
C VAL A 24 -13.61 8.90 13.97
N ILE A 25 -12.61 8.67 13.15
CA ILE A 25 -11.35 8.04 13.57
C ILE A 25 -10.43 9.12 14.15
N LYS A 26 -10.05 9.00 15.41
CA LYS A 26 -9.12 9.88 16.12
C LYS A 26 -7.94 9.12 16.70
N HIS A 27 -8.18 7.91 17.18
CA HIS A 27 -7.20 7.05 17.86
C HIS A 27 -6.89 5.85 16.97
N VAL A 28 -5.63 5.71 16.59
CA VAL A 28 -5.16 4.72 15.61
C VAL A 28 -4.06 3.88 16.24
N THR A 29 -4.21 2.56 16.20
CA THR A 29 -3.11 1.63 16.46
C THR A 29 -2.56 1.15 15.13
N VAL A 30 -1.25 1.27 14.94
CA VAL A 30 -0.53 0.68 13.78
C VAL A 30 0.32 -0.47 14.30
N ILE A 31 0.11 -1.67 13.78
CA ILE A 31 0.81 -2.88 14.21
C ILE A 31 1.79 -3.31 13.13
N GLY A 32 3.07 -3.31 13.49
CA GLY A 32 4.21 -3.51 12.60
C GLY A 32 5.00 -2.22 12.43
N GLY A 33 6.19 -2.15 13.04
CA GLY A 33 7.10 -0.99 13.00
C GLY A 33 8.03 -0.98 11.78
N GLY A 34 7.76 -1.81 10.77
CA GLY A 34 8.49 -1.83 9.51
C GLY A 34 8.28 -0.56 8.68
N LEU A 35 8.77 -0.58 7.44
CA LEU A 35 8.73 0.55 6.51
C LEU A 35 7.30 1.10 6.32
N MET A 36 6.33 0.21 6.07
CA MET A 36 4.94 0.61 5.83
C MET A 36 4.28 1.14 7.10
N GLY A 37 4.35 0.38 8.21
CA GLY A 37 3.70 0.79 9.46
C GLY A 37 4.29 2.07 10.05
N SER A 38 5.61 2.26 10.00
CA SER A 38 6.24 3.53 10.38
C SER A 38 5.73 4.71 9.54
N GLY A 39 5.60 4.51 8.22
CA GLY A 39 5.07 5.52 7.31
C GLY A 39 3.60 5.84 7.57
N ILE A 40 2.76 4.83 7.84
CA ILE A 40 1.34 5.00 8.18
C ILE A 40 1.20 5.76 9.52
N ALA A 41 1.95 5.34 10.55
CA ALA A 41 1.98 6.01 11.85
C ALA A 41 2.40 7.47 11.73
N GLN A 42 3.45 7.76 10.96
CA GLN A 42 3.91 9.13 10.68
C GLN A 42 2.82 9.99 10.06
N VAL A 43 2.17 9.50 9.00
CA VAL A 43 1.16 10.30 8.28
C VAL A 43 -0.09 10.51 9.13
N ALA A 44 -0.54 9.51 9.87
CA ALA A 44 -1.67 9.64 10.79
C ALA A 44 -1.37 10.67 11.89
N ALA A 45 -0.21 10.60 12.54
CA ALA A 45 0.18 11.56 13.57
C ALA A 45 0.35 12.98 13.02
N ALA A 46 0.97 13.14 11.84
CA ALA A 46 1.17 14.43 11.19
C ALA A 46 -0.15 15.13 10.79
N THR A 47 -1.23 14.40 10.73
CA THR A 47 -2.58 14.91 10.40
C THR A 47 -3.52 15.00 11.60
N GLY A 48 -2.97 14.88 12.82
CA GLY A 48 -3.67 15.17 14.07
C GLY A 48 -4.32 13.98 14.75
N HIS A 49 -4.00 12.74 14.33
CA HIS A 49 -4.46 11.53 15.01
C HIS A 49 -3.51 11.19 16.17
N THR A 50 -4.05 10.63 17.23
CA THR A 50 -3.27 9.97 18.27
C THR A 50 -2.93 8.57 17.82
N VAL A 51 -1.64 8.22 17.82
CA VAL A 51 -1.16 6.97 17.26
C VAL A 51 -0.41 6.15 18.30
N VAL A 52 -0.72 4.86 18.35
CA VAL A 52 0.10 3.87 19.06
C VAL A 52 0.75 2.97 18.03
N LEU A 53 2.07 3.02 17.93
CA LEU A 53 2.86 2.13 17.08
C LEU A 53 3.27 0.90 17.88
N VAL A 54 2.90 -0.28 17.38
CA VAL A 54 3.14 -1.56 18.06
C VAL A 54 4.07 -2.43 17.25
N ASP A 55 5.06 -3.04 17.91
CA ASP A 55 5.87 -4.12 17.34
C ASP A 55 6.37 -5.05 18.46
N GLN A 56 6.96 -6.18 18.09
CA GLN A 56 7.35 -7.26 19.03
C GLN A 56 8.41 -6.85 20.04
N THR A 57 9.30 -5.89 19.71
CA THR A 57 10.44 -5.51 20.57
C THR A 57 10.66 -4.00 20.61
N GLU A 58 11.13 -3.51 21.75
CA GLU A 58 11.53 -2.10 21.91
C GLU A 58 12.64 -1.69 20.94
N ASN A 59 13.51 -2.61 20.53
CA ASN A 59 14.56 -2.32 19.55
C ASN A 59 13.97 -1.99 18.17
N ILE A 60 12.95 -2.73 17.72
CA ILE A 60 12.26 -2.43 16.47
C ILE A 60 11.57 -1.08 16.58
N LEU A 61 10.86 -0.83 17.68
CA LEU A 61 10.16 0.43 17.92
C LEU A 61 11.13 1.63 17.96
N ALA A 62 12.30 1.48 18.57
CA ALA A 62 13.32 2.52 18.57
C ALA A 62 13.84 2.83 17.15
N LYS A 63 14.09 1.80 16.34
CA LYS A 63 14.45 1.95 14.92
C LYS A 63 13.34 2.65 14.12
N SER A 64 12.08 2.27 14.37
CA SER A 64 10.91 2.88 13.74
C SER A 64 10.79 4.36 14.08
N LYS A 65 10.94 4.74 15.36
CA LYS A 65 10.93 6.14 15.80
C LYS A 65 12.02 6.96 15.10
N LYS A 66 13.23 6.43 15.02
CA LYS A 66 14.34 7.07 14.32
C LYS A 66 14.05 7.26 12.83
N ALA A 67 13.52 6.24 12.16
CA ALA A 67 13.14 6.31 10.76
C ALA A 67 12.03 7.36 10.51
N ILE A 68 11.03 7.43 11.40
CA ILE A 68 9.97 8.44 11.36
C ILE A 68 10.57 9.85 11.53
N GLU A 69 11.46 10.05 12.51
CA GLU A 69 12.11 11.35 12.74
C GLU A 69 12.91 11.79 11.52
N GLU A 70 13.73 10.91 10.95
CA GLU A 70 14.51 11.20 9.73
C GLU A 70 13.60 11.52 8.54
N SER A 71 12.48 10.82 8.40
CA SER A 71 11.49 11.08 7.37
C SER A 71 10.79 12.43 7.58
N LEU A 72 10.38 12.73 8.81
CA LEU A 72 9.77 14.04 9.17
C LEU A 72 10.73 15.18 8.91
N ARG A 73 12.02 15.04 9.20
CA ARG A 73 13.04 16.05 8.92
C ARG A 73 13.12 16.38 7.43
N ARG A 74 13.05 15.36 6.55
CA ARG A 74 12.98 15.57 5.09
C ARG A 74 11.70 16.28 4.66
N VAL A 75 10.55 15.90 5.24
CA VAL A 75 9.25 16.53 4.97
C VAL A 75 9.24 17.97 5.45
N ALA A 76 9.71 18.26 6.67
CA ALA A 76 9.78 19.58 7.25
C ALA A 76 10.67 20.51 6.42
N LYS A 77 11.86 20.05 6.04
CA LYS A 77 12.78 20.81 5.17
C LYS A 77 12.15 21.21 3.84
N LYS A 78 11.31 20.34 3.25
CA LYS A 78 10.64 20.62 1.98
C LYS A 78 9.42 21.53 2.15
N LYS A 79 8.62 21.29 3.21
CA LYS A 79 7.33 21.96 3.41
C LYS A 79 7.47 23.34 4.07
N PHE A 80 8.49 23.51 4.91
CA PHE A 80 8.74 24.72 5.71
C PHE A 80 10.13 25.30 5.40
N ALA A 81 10.52 25.33 4.11
CA ALA A 81 11.83 25.79 3.67
C ALA A 81 12.14 27.24 4.11
N GLU A 82 11.11 28.07 4.21
CA GLU A 82 11.20 29.49 4.57
C GLU A 82 10.93 29.76 6.07
N ASP A 83 10.46 28.75 6.83
CA ASP A 83 10.15 28.87 8.26
C ASP A 83 10.60 27.63 9.02
N LEU A 84 11.87 27.61 9.40
CA LEU A 84 12.48 26.49 10.11
C LEU A 84 11.81 26.24 11.47
N LYS A 85 11.34 27.31 12.15
CA LYS A 85 10.67 27.19 13.45
C LYS A 85 9.34 26.44 13.31
N ALA A 86 8.53 26.78 12.31
CA ALA A 86 7.30 26.04 12.00
C ALA A 86 7.59 24.58 11.62
N GLY A 87 8.72 24.32 10.97
CA GLY A 87 9.19 22.97 10.68
C GLY A 87 9.50 22.16 11.93
N ASP A 88 10.22 22.74 12.89
CA ASP A 88 10.55 22.10 14.17
C ASP A 88 9.30 21.88 15.03
N GLU A 89 8.38 22.83 15.10
CA GLU A 89 7.10 22.70 15.79
C GLU A 89 6.24 21.58 15.18
N PHE A 90 6.19 21.50 13.85
CA PHE A 90 5.50 20.41 13.15
C PHE A 90 6.09 19.04 13.49
N MET A 91 7.41 18.91 13.51
CA MET A 91 8.09 17.66 13.88
C MET A 91 7.82 17.28 15.32
N ALA A 92 8.01 18.21 16.26
CA ALA A 92 7.79 17.96 17.68
C ALA A 92 6.34 17.55 17.98
N LYS A 93 5.35 18.25 17.40
CA LYS A 93 3.93 17.91 17.51
C LYS A 93 3.62 16.54 16.95
N THR A 94 4.17 16.20 15.79
CA THR A 94 3.93 14.89 15.17
C THR A 94 4.51 13.77 16.03
N LEU A 95 5.76 13.92 16.49
CA LEU A 95 6.41 12.90 17.32
C LEU A 95 5.72 12.72 18.69
N SER A 96 5.23 13.80 19.30
CA SER A 96 4.48 13.73 20.57
C SER A 96 3.13 13.02 20.44
N SER A 97 2.57 12.93 19.24
CA SER A 97 1.33 12.21 18.95
C SER A 97 1.53 10.71 18.73
N ILE A 98 2.78 10.22 18.75
CA ILE A 98 3.12 8.80 18.56
C ILE A 98 3.66 8.22 19.86
N SER A 99 2.90 7.30 20.45
CA SER A 99 3.39 6.42 21.52
C SER A 99 3.73 5.04 20.96
N THR A 100 4.45 4.23 21.74
CA THR A 100 4.84 2.87 21.35
C THR A 100 4.45 1.85 22.39
N SER A 101 4.17 0.63 21.98
CA SER A 101 3.91 -0.51 22.86
C SER A 101 4.43 -1.81 22.24
N THR A 102 4.83 -2.76 23.07
CA THR A 102 5.13 -4.13 22.64
C THR A 102 3.95 -5.08 22.80
N ASP A 103 2.84 -4.62 23.39
CA ASP A 103 1.62 -5.41 23.54
C ASP A 103 0.42 -4.76 22.85
N ALA A 104 0.06 -5.34 21.70
CA ALA A 104 -1.07 -4.87 20.90
C ALA A 104 -2.41 -5.02 21.67
N ALA A 105 -2.57 -6.08 22.46
CA ALA A 105 -3.83 -6.35 23.16
C ALA A 105 -4.13 -5.30 24.24
N SER A 106 -3.10 -4.79 24.92
CA SER A 106 -3.24 -3.79 25.97
C SER A 106 -3.67 -2.41 25.46
N VAL A 107 -3.47 -2.12 24.17
CA VAL A 107 -3.70 -0.78 23.60
C VAL A 107 -4.95 -0.66 22.73
N VAL A 108 -5.53 -1.78 22.26
CA VAL A 108 -6.64 -1.73 21.29
C VAL A 108 -8.02 -1.45 21.88
N HIS A 109 -8.19 -1.52 23.19
CA HIS A 109 -9.48 -1.40 23.88
C HIS A 109 -10.16 -0.02 23.73
N SER A 110 -9.41 1.02 23.38
CA SER A 110 -9.91 2.39 23.23
C SER A 110 -9.63 3.00 21.85
N MET A 111 -9.30 2.18 20.86
CA MET A 111 -8.94 2.63 19.52
C MET A 111 -10.13 2.64 18.57
N ASP A 112 -10.17 3.62 17.68
CA ASP A 112 -11.17 3.70 16.61
C ASP A 112 -10.78 2.82 15.42
N LEU A 113 -9.47 2.74 15.14
CA LEU A 113 -8.91 2.01 14.01
C LEU A 113 -7.63 1.26 14.39
N VAL A 114 -7.55 0.02 13.97
CA VAL A 114 -6.32 -0.78 13.97
C VAL A 114 -5.89 -1.02 12.55
N VAL A 115 -4.67 -0.59 12.18
CA VAL A 115 -4.05 -0.86 10.87
C VAL A 115 -2.93 -1.87 11.08
N GLU A 116 -3.08 -3.05 10.48
CA GLU A 116 -2.07 -4.10 10.51
C GLU A 116 -1.11 -3.94 9.32
N ALA A 117 0.18 -3.98 9.60
CA ALA A 117 1.28 -3.90 8.64
C ALA A 117 2.46 -4.82 9.03
N ILE A 118 2.15 -6.04 9.54
CA ILE A 118 3.14 -7.07 9.89
C ILE A 118 3.59 -7.85 8.66
N VAL A 119 4.41 -8.89 8.87
CA VAL A 119 4.86 -9.80 7.80
C VAL A 119 3.69 -10.40 7.02
N GLU A 120 3.89 -10.61 5.72
CA GLU A 120 2.85 -11.04 4.78
C GLU A 120 2.65 -12.56 4.85
N LYS A 121 2.12 -13.03 5.98
CA LYS A 121 1.77 -14.43 6.26
C LYS A 121 0.36 -14.50 6.81
N LEU A 122 -0.52 -15.22 6.11
CA LEU A 122 -1.95 -15.31 6.44
C LEU A 122 -2.17 -15.80 7.87
N GLU A 123 -1.46 -16.85 8.27
CA GLU A 123 -1.58 -17.44 9.61
C GLU A 123 -1.23 -16.43 10.70
N ALA A 124 -0.11 -15.71 10.54
CA ALA A 124 0.34 -14.73 11.53
C ALA A 124 -0.67 -13.56 11.67
N LYS A 125 -1.21 -13.08 10.53
CA LYS A 125 -2.23 -12.03 10.52
C LYS A 125 -3.54 -12.53 11.14
N ASN A 126 -3.97 -13.74 10.83
CA ASN A 126 -5.18 -14.35 11.40
C ASN A 126 -5.06 -14.54 12.91
N GLU A 127 -3.93 -15.02 13.42
CA GLU A 127 -3.68 -15.15 14.85
C GLU A 127 -3.70 -13.78 15.55
N LEU A 128 -3.05 -12.78 14.95
CA LEU A 128 -3.08 -11.42 15.45
C LEU A 128 -4.52 -10.91 15.55
N PHE A 129 -5.28 -10.93 14.47
CA PHE A 129 -6.65 -10.42 14.45
C PHE A 129 -7.59 -11.18 15.41
N LYS A 130 -7.48 -12.51 15.50
CA LYS A 130 -8.22 -13.32 16.50
C LYS A 130 -7.91 -12.89 17.94
N ARG A 131 -6.64 -12.59 18.21
CA ARG A 131 -6.23 -12.09 19.55
C ARG A 131 -6.83 -10.71 19.80
N LEU A 132 -6.68 -9.77 18.88
CA LEU A 132 -7.15 -8.39 19.03
C LEU A 132 -8.67 -8.28 19.14
N ASP A 133 -9.40 -9.14 18.43
CA ASP A 133 -10.86 -9.16 18.43
C ASP A 133 -11.48 -9.36 19.82
N LYS A 134 -10.74 -10.02 20.73
CA LYS A 134 -11.16 -10.25 22.11
C LYS A 134 -11.05 -9.01 23.00
N PHE A 135 -10.19 -8.04 22.62
CA PHE A 135 -9.85 -6.89 23.48
C PHE A 135 -10.29 -5.55 22.88
N ALA A 136 -10.44 -5.48 21.57
CA ALA A 136 -10.82 -4.26 20.91
C ALA A 136 -12.27 -3.86 21.20
N ALA A 137 -12.52 -2.55 21.35
CA ALA A 137 -13.86 -2.02 21.56
C ALA A 137 -14.80 -2.44 20.42
N GLU A 138 -16.10 -2.47 20.70
CA GLU A 138 -17.09 -2.89 19.71
C GLU A 138 -17.04 -2.03 18.42
N HIS A 139 -16.84 -0.73 18.55
CA HIS A 139 -16.80 0.20 17.41
C HIS A 139 -15.49 0.14 16.61
N THR A 140 -14.43 -0.48 17.13
CA THR A 140 -13.09 -0.49 16.48
C THR A 140 -13.15 -1.14 15.13
N ILE A 141 -12.64 -0.43 14.11
CA ILE A 141 -12.44 -0.95 12.75
C ILE A 141 -11.08 -1.65 12.68
N PHE A 142 -11.03 -2.81 12.08
CA PHE A 142 -9.78 -3.49 11.70
C PHE A 142 -9.50 -3.31 10.22
N ALA A 143 -8.26 -2.98 9.89
CA ALA A 143 -7.80 -2.85 8.52
C ALA A 143 -6.44 -3.53 8.33
N SER A 144 -6.25 -4.21 7.20
CA SER A 144 -4.95 -4.75 6.82
C SER A 144 -4.34 -3.94 5.68
N ASN A 145 -3.04 -3.67 5.79
CA ASN A 145 -2.25 -3.04 4.71
C ASN A 145 -1.63 -4.09 3.77
N THR A 146 -2.12 -5.32 3.77
CA THR A 146 -1.65 -6.36 2.84
C THR A 146 -1.73 -5.88 1.39
N SER A 147 -0.78 -6.33 0.58
CA SER A 147 -0.75 -6.07 -0.87
C SER A 147 -1.25 -7.26 -1.70
N SER A 148 -1.34 -8.46 -1.09
CA SER A 148 -1.55 -9.71 -1.83
C SER A 148 -2.55 -10.67 -1.18
N LEU A 149 -2.77 -10.59 0.15
CA LEU A 149 -3.67 -11.50 0.84
C LEU A 149 -5.13 -11.06 0.70
N GLN A 150 -6.02 -12.03 0.52
CA GLN A 150 -7.45 -11.77 0.43
C GLN A 150 -7.99 -11.21 1.76
N ILE A 151 -8.57 -10.03 1.73
CA ILE A 151 -9.11 -9.35 2.92
C ILE A 151 -10.24 -10.14 3.57
N THR A 152 -11.07 -10.79 2.77
CA THR A 152 -12.15 -11.68 3.24
C THR A 152 -11.60 -12.80 4.12
N SER A 153 -10.46 -13.39 3.78
CA SER A 153 -9.82 -14.45 4.57
C SER A 153 -9.36 -13.94 5.94
N LEU A 154 -8.87 -12.70 6.01
CA LEU A 154 -8.49 -12.05 7.26
C LEU A 154 -9.72 -11.67 8.09
N ALA A 155 -10.76 -11.13 7.46
CA ALA A 155 -12.01 -10.76 8.13
C ALA A 155 -12.69 -11.98 8.78
N ASN A 156 -12.64 -13.13 8.13
CA ASN A 156 -13.20 -14.39 8.63
C ASN A 156 -12.51 -14.92 9.92
N ALA A 157 -11.32 -14.40 10.24
CA ALA A 157 -10.65 -14.71 11.50
C ALA A 157 -11.23 -13.94 12.70
N THR A 158 -12.17 -12.99 12.49
CA THR A 158 -12.74 -12.12 13.52
C THR A 158 -14.26 -12.25 13.60
N THR A 159 -14.85 -11.73 14.69
CA THR A 159 -16.31 -11.65 14.88
C THR A 159 -16.89 -10.32 14.37
N ARG A 160 -16.05 -9.39 13.87
CA ARG A 160 -16.39 -8.04 13.39
C ARG A 160 -16.19 -7.87 11.88
N GLN A 161 -16.65 -8.81 11.08
CA GLN A 161 -16.46 -8.81 9.63
C GLN A 161 -17.05 -7.56 8.95
N ASP A 162 -18.11 -6.99 9.52
CA ASP A 162 -18.73 -5.73 9.07
C ASP A 162 -17.86 -4.50 9.35
N ARG A 163 -16.91 -4.62 10.29
CA ARG A 163 -15.90 -3.60 10.67
C ARG A 163 -14.48 -4.02 10.27
N PHE A 164 -14.36 -4.78 9.20
CA PHE A 164 -13.09 -5.19 8.61
C PHE A 164 -13.01 -4.75 7.15
N ALA A 165 -11.82 -4.25 6.74
CA ALA A 165 -11.54 -3.85 5.35
C ALA A 165 -10.04 -3.91 5.05
N GLY A 166 -9.67 -3.81 3.78
CA GLY A 166 -8.30 -3.52 3.39
C GLY A 166 -8.06 -2.00 3.35
N LEU A 167 -6.86 -1.60 3.74
CA LEU A 167 -6.41 -0.20 3.67
C LEU A 167 -4.98 -0.20 3.14
N HIS A 168 -4.85 -0.30 1.83
CA HIS A 168 -3.59 -0.51 1.13
C HIS A 168 -2.92 0.82 0.79
N PHE A 169 -1.82 1.09 1.50
CA PHE A 169 -0.94 2.23 1.25
C PHE A 169 0.20 1.84 0.32
N PHE A 170 0.76 2.82 -0.36
CA PHE A 170 1.88 2.65 -1.29
C PHE A 170 3.18 3.22 -0.71
N ASN A 171 4.29 2.54 -0.96
CA ASN A 171 5.62 2.98 -0.52
C ASN A 171 6.21 4.03 -1.50
N PRO A 172 6.76 5.14 -1.00
CA PRO A 172 6.87 5.62 0.39
C PRO A 172 5.56 6.28 0.88
N VAL A 173 5.03 5.80 2.02
CA VAL A 173 3.72 6.27 2.53
C VAL A 173 3.61 7.80 2.67
N PRO A 174 4.63 8.54 3.17
CA PRO A 174 4.51 10.00 3.27
C PRO A 174 4.40 10.73 1.92
N VAL A 175 4.84 10.12 0.83
CA VAL A 175 4.91 10.72 -0.51
C VAL A 175 3.75 10.30 -1.38
N MET A 176 3.45 9.01 -1.41
CA MET A 176 2.40 8.43 -2.26
C MET A 176 1.02 8.90 -1.80
N LYS A 177 0.26 9.46 -2.74
CA LYS A 177 -1.07 10.02 -2.42
C LYS A 177 -2.19 8.99 -2.42
N LEU A 178 -2.01 7.87 -3.12
CA LEU A 178 -3.05 6.87 -3.29
C LEU A 178 -3.20 5.99 -2.05
N VAL A 179 -4.45 5.67 -1.72
CA VAL A 179 -4.84 4.59 -0.81
C VAL A 179 -5.97 3.81 -1.47
N GLU A 180 -5.82 2.50 -1.57
CA GLU A 180 -6.92 1.61 -1.95
C GLU A 180 -7.67 1.20 -0.69
N VAL A 181 -8.99 1.40 -0.68
CA VAL A 181 -9.90 0.95 0.37
C VAL A 181 -10.67 -0.25 -0.14
N ILE A 182 -10.32 -1.43 0.37
CA ILE A 182 -10.80 -2.71 -0.14
C ILE A 182 -12.00 -3.19 0.69
N LYS A 183 -13.14 -3.39 0.02
CA LYS A 183 -14.36 -3.91 0.62
C LYS A 183 -14.46 -5.40 0.42
N THR A 184 -14.70 -6.12 1.52
CA THR A 184 -15.23 -7.49 1.45
C THR A 184 -16.75 -7.48 1.23
N PRO A 185 -17.39 -8.61 0.91
CA PRO A 185 -18.85 -8.70 0.88
C PRO A 185 -19.52 -8.34 2.22
N MET A 186 -18.80 -8.52 3.35
CA MET A 186 -19.33 -8.26 4.69
C MET A 186 -19.04 -6.85 5.21
N THR A 187 -18.07 -6.13 4.63
CA THR A 187 -17.73 -4.76 5.06
C THR A 187 -18.93 -3.84 4.99
N SER A 188 -19.34 -3.26 6.13
CA SER A 188 -20.46 -2.35 6.18
C SER A 188 -20.17 -1.04 5.43
N GLN A 189 -21.23 -0.41 4.92
CA GLN A 189 -21.10 0.89 4.26
C GLN A 189 -20.54 1.95 5.22
N LYS A 190 -20.93 1.88 6.50
CA LYS A 190 -20.42 2.75 7.56
C LYS A 190 -18.90 2.62 7.73
N THR A 191 -18.37 1.40 7.80
CA THR A 191 -16.94 1.12 7.88
C THR A 191 -16.19 1.65 6.67
N PHE A 192 -16.70 1.34 5.48
CA PHE A 192 -16.11 1.79 4.23
C PHE A 192 -16.02 3.33 4.15
N GLU A 193 -17.11 4.03 4.42
CA GLU A 193 -17.14 5.50 4.38
C GLU A 193 -16.22 6.11 5.45
N SER A 194 -16.13 5.49 6.62
CA SER A 194 -15.21 5.94 7.69
C SER A 194 -13.74 5.83 7.26
N LEU A 195 -13.35 4.74 6.58
CA LEU A 195 -11.99 4.56 6.06
C LEU A 195 -11.70 5.47 4.86
N MET A 196 -12.69 5.72 3.98
CA MET A 196 -12.56 6.71 2.92
C MET A 196 -12.31 8.12 3.48
N ASP A 197 -13.06 8.52 4.52
CA ASP A 197 -12.88 9.82 5.16
C ASP A 197 -11.55 9.89 5.92
N PHE A 198 -11.18 8.85 6.67
CA PHE A 198 -9.88 8.76 7.33
C PHE A 198 -8.74 8.95 6.31
N SER A 199 -8.78 8.26 5.19
CA SER A 199 -7.76 8.40 4.15
C SER A 199 -7.67 9.82 3.60
N LYS A 200 -8.81 10.51 3.44
CA LYS A 200 -8.85 11.92 3.03
C LYS A 200 -8.24 12.85 4.09
N THR A 201 -8.52 12.60 5.38
CA THR A 201 -7.92 13.42 6.47
C THR A 201 -6.40 13.25 6.53
N LEU A 202 -5.87 12.11 6.08
CA LEU A 202 -4.43 11.90 5.90
C LEU A 202 -3.83 12.67 4.70
N GLY A 203 -4.64 13.43 3.96
CA GLY A 203 -4.22 14.11 2.73
C GLY A 203 -4.01 13.13 1.56
N LYS A 204 -4.61 11.94 1.63
CA LYS A 204 -4.56 10.92 0.58
C LYS A 204 -5.77 11.01 -0.35
N GLN A 205 -5.62 10.41 -1.51
CA GLN A 205 -6.70 10.18 -2.47
C GLN A 205 -7.14 8.72 -2.35
N PRO A 206 -8.22 8.42 -1.61
CA PRO A 206 -8.72 7.05 -1.53
C PRO A 206 -9.52 6.67 -2.76
N ILE A 207 -9.38 5.42 -3.17
CA ILE A 207 -10.21 4.78 -4.19
C ILE A 207 -10.86 3.52 -3.62
N SER A 208 -12.02 3.17 -4.15
CA SER A 208 -12.77 1.97 -3.75
C SER A 208 -12.34 0.78 -4.58
N CYS A 209 -11.98 -0.30 -3.90
CA CYS A 209 -11.70 -1.60 -4.52
C CYS A 209 -12.59 -2.70 -3.97
N LYS A 210 -12.83 -3.72 -4.79
CA LYS A 210 -13.30 -5.02 -4.33
C LYS A 210 -12.11 -5.87 -3.86
N ASP A 211 -12.40 -6.87 -3.04
CA ASP A 211 -11.42 -7.85 -2.57
C ASP A 211 -11.09 -8.86 -3.68
N THR A 212 -10.26 -8.43 -4.61
CA THR A 212 -9.75 -9.21 -5.74
C THR A 212 -8.21 -9.25 -5.68
N PRO A 213 -7.55 -10.30 -6.15
CA PRO A 213 -6.10 -10.39 -6.18
C PRO A 213 -5.48 -9.14 -6.84
N GLY A 214 -4.47 -8.54 -6.18
CA GLY A 214 -3.77 -7.34 -6.67
C GLY A 214 -4.59 -6.04 -6.64
N PHE A 215 -5.81 -6.09 -6.13
CA PHE A 215 -6.75 -4.97 -6.03
C PHE A 215 -6.94 -4.26 -7.38
N ILE A 216 -6.48 -3.02 -7.53
CA ILE A 216 -6.51 -2.31 -8.82
C ILE A 216 -5.08 -2.14 -9.36
N VAL A 217 -4.19 -1.55 -8.55
CA VAL A 217 -2.88 -1.13 -9.06
C VAL A 217 -2.01 -2.35 -9.38
N ASN A 218 -1.82 -3.26 -8.44
CA ASN A 218 -0.98 -4.44 -8.67
C ASN A 218 -1.60 -5.36 -9.73
N TYR A 219 -2.93 -5.49 -9.75
CA TYR A 219 -3.64 -6.26 -10.77
C TYR A 219 -3.30 -5.84 -12.21
N LEU A 220 -3.13 -4.53 -12.45
CA LEU A 220 -2.77 -4.01 -13.77
C LEU A 220 -1.26 -3.89 -13.97
N LEU A 221 -0.53 -3.57 -12.91
CA LEU A 221 0.90 -3.29 -12.98
C LEU A 221 1.74 -4.56 -13.16
N LEU A 222 1.42 -5.64 -12.45
CA LEU A 222 2.22 -6.86 -12.50
C LEU A 222 2.28 -7.48 -13.90
N PRO A 223 1.16 -7.67 -14.62
CA PRO A 223 1.18 -8.15 -15.99
C PRO A 223 1.96 -7.26 -16.94
N TYR A 224 1.82 -5.93 -16.78
CA TYR A 224 2.57 -4.96 -17.55
C TYR A 224 4.09 -5.12 -17.39
N LEU A 225 4.55 -5.22 -16.13
CA LEU A 225 5.98 -5.40 -15.85
C LEU A 225 6.50 -6.76 -16.34
N LEU A 226 5.72 -7.82 -16.17
CA LEU A 226 6.06 -9.16 -16.68
C LEU A 226 6.14 -9.18 -18.21
N GLU A 227 5.23 -8.50 -18.90
CA GLU A 227 5.27 -8.46 -20.37
C GLU A 227 6.45 -7.62 -20.89
N ALA A 228 6.85 -6.58 -20.19
CA ALA A 228 8.08 -5.84 -20.51
C ALA A 228 9.33 -6.73 -20.36
N ILE A 229 9.41 -7.56 -19.32
CA ILE A 229 10.49 -8.55 -19.16
C ILE A 229 10.48 -9.54 -20.31
N ARG A 230 9.32 -10.09 -20.69
CA ARG A 230 9.20 -11.04 -21.81
C ARG A 230 9.60 -10.43 -23.15
N LEU A 231 9.25 -9.18 -23.38
CA LEU A 231 9.64 -8.46 -24.61
C LEU A 231 11.17 -8.36 -24.71
N TYR A 232 11.84 -8.05 -23.60
CA TYR A 232 13.30 -8.02 -23.49
C TYR A 232 13.92 -9.42 -23.70
N GLU A 233 13.40 -10.45 -23.00
CA GLU A 233 13.93 -11.83 -23.10
C GLU A 233 13.81 -12.43 -24.50
N ARG A 234 12.78 -12.05 -25.25
CA ARG A 234 12.61 -12.42 -26.67
C ARG A 234 13.56 -11.67 -27.60
N GLY A 235 14.35 -10.73 -27.10
CA GLY A 235 15.28 -9.93 -27.89
C GLY A 235 14.61 -8.93 -28.83
N HIS A 236 13.34 -8.58 -28.58
CA HIS A 236 12.61 -7.66 -29.46
C HIS A 236 13.03 -6.20 -29.27
N ALA A 237 13.49 -5.82 -28.08
CA ALA A 237 13.99 -4.49 -27.77
C ALA A 237 14.95 -4.52 -26.59
N SER A 238 15.81 -3.50 -26.47
CA SER A 238 16.66 -3.29 -25.29
C SER A 238 15.82 -2.78 -24.10
N LYS A 239 16.34 -2.91 -22.88
CA LYS A 239 15.68 -2.36 -21.67
C LYS A 239 15.52 -0.85 -21.79
N GLU A 240 16.56 -0.18 -22.29
CA GLU A 240 16.62 1.25 -22.49
C GLU A 240 15.57 1.74 -23.50
N ASP A 241 15.38 0.99 -24.60
CA ASP A 241 14.37 1.32 -25.61
C ASP A 241 12.96 1.08 -25.10
N ILE A 242 12.73 -0.01 -24.33
CA ILE A 242 11.44 -0.29 -23.72
C ILE A 242 11.09 0.82 -22.72
N ASP A 243 12.01 1.21 -21.83
CA ASP A 243 11.80 2.29 -20.86
C ASP A 243 11.55 3.63 -21.58
N THR A 244 12.32 3.94 -22.61
CA THR A 244 12.15 5.14 -23.42
C THR A 244 10.82 5.15 -24.14
N GLY A 245 10.45 4.03 -24.75
CA GLY A 245 9.16 3.86 -25.43
C GLY A 245 7.97 4.10 -24.53
N MET A 246 8.00 3.54 -23.31
CA MET A 246 6.93 3.72 -22.34
C MET A 246 6.87 5.13 -21.73
N LYS A 247 8.03 5.75 -21.50
CA LYS A 247 8.07 7.15 -21.02
C LYS A 247 7.58 8.14 -22.07
N LEU A 248 8.07 8.04 -23.28
CA LEU A 248 7.79 9.03 -24.33
C LEU A 248 6.54 8.69 -25.14
N GLY A 249 6.26 7.41 -25.38
CA GLY A 249 5.11 6.97 -26.19
C GLY A 249 3.82 6.87 -25.38
N ALA A 250 3.91 6.40 -24.13
CA ALA A 250 2.75 6.21 -23.26
C ALA A 250 2.63 7.29 -22.15
N GLY A 251 3.61 8.16 -21.99
CA GLY A 251 3.60 9.26 -21.01
C GLY A 251 3.82 8.79 -19.57
N TYR A 252 4.42 7.64 -19.33
CA TYR A 252 4.71 7.15 -18.00
C TYR A 252 5.89 7.91 -17.37
N PRO A 253 5.86 8.20 -16.07
CA PRO A 253 6.95 8.92 -15.38
C PRO A 253 8.24 8.11 -15.31
N MET A 254 8.13 6.77 -15.34
CA MET A 254 9.21 5.79 -15.31
C MET A 254 8.90 4.68 -16.30
N GLY A 255 9.92 4.14 -16.96
CA GLY A 255 9.80 2.92 -17.73
C GLY A 255 9.67 1.67 -16.85
N PRO A 256 9.28 0.52 -17.41
CA PRO A 256 9.03 -0.68 -16.62
C PRO A 256 10.30 -1.21 -15.93
N PHE A 257 11.47 -1.13 -16.53
CA PHE A 257 12.72 -1.58 -15.91
C PHE A 257 13.22 -0.60 -14.84
N GLU A 258 13.09 0.72 -15.07
CA GLU A 258 13.33 1.72 -14.04
C GLU A 258 12.41 1.50 -12.82
N LEU A 259 11.14 1.16 -13.07
CA LEU A 259 10.17 0.88 -12.00
C LEU A 259 10.49 -0.42 -11.26
N LEU A 260 10.89 -1.47 -11.96
CA LEU A 260 11.37 -2.73 -11.37
C LEU A 260 12.57 -2.51 -10.44
N ASP A 261 13.52 -1.67 -10.86
CA ASP A 261 14.67 -1.27 -10.06
C ASP A 261 14.26 -0.50 -8.80
N PHE A 262 13.28 0.39 -8.94
CA PHE A 262 12.78 1.19 -7.84
C PHE A 262 12.02 0.35 -6.79
N ILE A 263 11.19 -0.59 -7.23
CA ILE A 263 10.42 -1.50 -6.36
C ILE A 263 11.34 -2.56 -5.74
N GLY A 264 12.29 -3.07 -6.50
CA GLY A 264 13.17 -4.18 -6.15
C GLY A 264 12.61 -5.53 -6.59
N LEU A 265 13.45 -6.33 -7.22
CA LEU A 265 13.05 -7.64 -7.77
C LEU A 265 12.57 -8.62 -6.70
N ASP A 266 13.15 -8.57 -5.49
CA ASP A 266 12.73 -9.43 -4.37
C ASP A 266 11.29 -9.11 -3.93
N SER A 267 10.93 -7.82 -3.90
CA SER A 267 9.57 -7.38 -3.62
C SER A 267 8.59 -7.84 -4.70
N MET A 268 8.99 -7.74 -5.97
CA MET A 268 8.20 -8.22 -7.10
C MET A 268 7.98 -9.74 -7.04
N LYS A 269 9.03 -10.51 -6.78
CA LYS A 269 8.95 -11.97 -6.61
C LYS A 269 7.97 -12.35 -5.51
N PHE A 270 8.03 -11.63 -4.39
CA PHE A 270 7.14 -11.86 -3.25
C PHE A 270 5.67 -11.60 -3.61
N ILE A 271 5.38 -10.51 -4.27
CA ILE A 271 4.03 -10.13 -4.70
C ILE A 271 3.49 -11.18 -5.69
N ILE A 272 4.27 -11.53 -6.73
CA ILE A 272 3.86 -12.52 -7.73
C ILE A 272 3.60 -13.90 -7.10
N ASN A 273 4.45 -14.35 -6.19
CA ASN A 273 4.26 -15.64 -5.51
C ASN A 273 3.02 -15.62 -4.58
N GLY A 274 2.75 -14.52 -3.90
CA GLY A 274 1.55 -14.33 -3.08
C GLY A 274 0.27 -14.37 -3.93
N GLU A 275 0.27 -13.67 -5.05
CA GLU A 275 -0.83 -13.63 -6.02
C GLU A 275 -1.04 -14.99 -6.72
N ALA A 276 0.03 -15.68 -7.10
CA ALA A 276 -0.05 -17.01 -7.72
C ALA A 276 -0.65 -18.07 -6.80
N SER A 277 -0.49 -17.93 -5.49
CA SER A 277 -1.08 -18.84 -4.51
C SER A 277 -2.58 -18.64 -4.31
N THR A 278 -3.13 -17.50 -4.72
CA THR A 278 -4.50 -17.07 -4.40
C THR A 278 -5.47 -17.12 -5.59
N SER A 279 -5.16 -17.84 -6.69
CA SER A 279 -6.04 -18.01 -7.86
C SER A 279 -5.88 -17.05 -9.05
N MET A 280 -4.69 -16.56 -9.33
CA MET A 280 -4.41 -15.98 -10.67
C MET A 280 -4.43 -17.04 -11.80
N HIS A 281 -5.19 -18.12 -11.64
CA HIS A 281 -5.32 -19.19 -12.66
C HIS A 281 -6.02 -18.72 -13.95
N ASP A 282 -6.67 -17.55 -13.95
CA ASP A 282 -7.29 -16.97 -15.15
C ASP A 282 -6.32 -16.10 -15.99
N TRP A 283 -5.16 -15.78 -15.44
CA TRP A 283 -4.09 -15.20 -16.23
C TRP A 283 -3.28 -16.37 -16.77
N SER A 284 -3.52 -16.78 -18.00
CA SER A 284 -2.68 -17.74 -18.73
C SER A 284 -1.26 -17.16 -18.82
N LEU A 285 -0.53 -17.20 -17.70
CA LEU A 285 0.91 -17.01 -17.69
C LEU A 285 1.47 -18.20 -18.48
N PRO A 286 1.99 -18.00 -19.69
CA PRO A 286 2.70 -19.06 -20.34
C PRO A 286 3.91 -19.36 -19.48
N ASN A 287 3.89 -20.52 -18.79
CA ASN A 287 4.97 -21.12 -18.02
C ASN A 287 5.63 -20.24 -16.95
N LYS A 288 5.69 -20.73 -15.72
CA LYS A 288 6.46 -20.18 -14.60
C LYS A 288 7.96 -20.00 -14.90
N GLU A 289 8.44 -20.57 -16.00
CA GLU A 289 9.85 -20.60 -16.42
C GLU A 289 10.53 -19.23 -16.62
N PRO A 290 9.91 -18.18 -17.21
CA PRO A 290 10.62 -16.93 -17.45
C PRO A 290 11.02 -16.21 -16.15
N TYR A 291 10.24 -16.37 -15.11
CA TYR A 291 10.48 -15.68 -13.83
C TYR A 291 11.61 -16.34 -13.01
N ASP A 292 11.67 -17.67 -13.00
CA ASP A 292 12.76 -18.39 -12.34
C ASP A 292 14.11 -18.14 -13.02
N ARG A 293 14.14 -17.87 -14.34
CA ARG A 293 15.35 -17.47 -15.06
C ARG A 293 15.83 -16.05 -14.70
N VAL A 294 14.94 -15.12 -14.39
CA VAL A 294 15.33 -13.77 -13.95
C VAL A 294 15.88 -13.78 -12.52
N SER A 295 15.40 -14.71 -11.68
CA SER A 295 15.71 -14.77 -10.25
C SER A 295 16.74 -15.81 -9.81
N GLY A 296 17.11 -16.81 -10.64
CA GLY A 296 17.95 -17.94 -10.22
C GLY A 296 18.79 -18.61 -11.29
N GLY A 297 18.68 -18.23 -12.55
CA GLY A 297 19.47 -18.81 -13.63
C GLY A 297 20.71 -17.98 -13.91
N SER A 298 21.88 -18.61 -13.82
CA SER A 298 23.11 -18.10 -14.41
C SER A 298 22.85 -17.74 -15.89
N ASN A 299 22.83 -16.44 -16.16
CA ASN A 299 22.76 -15.91 -17.52
C ASN A 299 23.97 -16.47 -18.30
N PRO A 300 23.83 -16.98 -19.51
CA PRO A 300 24.98 -17.39 -20.33
C PRO A 300 25.88 -16.19 -20.70
N ILE A 301 25.51 -14.98 -20.29
CA ILE A 301 26.34 -13.76 -20.36
C ILE A 301 26.66 -13.33 -18.92
N GLY A 302 27.33 -14.18 -18.15
CA GLY A 302 28.10 -13.94 -16.94
C GLY A 302 27.69 -12.80 -16.00
N GLY A 303 26.57 -12.92 -15.28
CA GLY A 303 26.21 -12.04 -14.17
C GLY A 303 24.74 -12.19 -13.78
N SER A 304 24.45 -12.20 -12.47
CA SER A 304 23.08 -12.19 -11.98
C SER A 304 22.36 -10.89 -12.41
N ALA A 305 21.06 -10.91 -12.59
CA ALA A 305 20.27 -9.72 -12.98
C ALA A 305 20.52 -8.54 -12.01
N SER A 306 20.81 -8.83 -10.73
CA SER A 306 21.19 -7.85 -9.72
C SER A 306 22.56 -7.19 -9.98
N GLU A 307 23.54 -7.93 -10.54
CA GLU A 307 24.86 -7.37 -10.87
C GLU A 307 24.82 -6.49 -12.13
N ASN A 308 24.05 -6.89 -13.13
CA ASN A 308 23.89 -6.08 -14.35
C ASN A 308 23.12 -4.76 -14.10
N LEU A 309 22.16 -4.77 -13.17
CA LEU A 309 21.45 -3.58 -12.72
C LEU A 309 22.35 -2.66 -11.87
N ALA A 310 23.27 -3.23 -11.07
CA ALA A 310 24.25 -2.46 -10.30
C ALA A 310 25.33 -1.81 -11.18
N LEU A 311 25.70 -2.44 -12.31
CA LEU A 311 26.65 -1.88 -13.29
C LEU A 311 26.06 -0.72 -14.07
N GLY A 312 24.77 -0.70 -14.37
CA GLY A 312 24.05 0.43 -14.95
C GLY A 312 24.13 1.70 -14.12
N ARG A 313 24.06 1.57 -12.77
CA ARG A 313 24.21 2.69 -11.82
C ARG A 313 25.60 3.35 -11.84
N ARG A 314 26.67 2.62 -12.19
CA ARG A 314 28.04 3.17 -12.19
C ARG A 314 28.40 3.95 -13.46
N LYS A 315 27.69 3.75 -14.57
CA LYS A 315 27.96 4.46 -15.82
C LYS A 315 27.21 5.79 -15.97
N ALA A 316 26.12 5.99 -15.28
CA ALA A 316 25.36 7.25 -15.29
C ALA A 316 25.96 8.37 -14.41
N GLY A 317 26.98 8.07 -13.59
CA GLY A 317 27.60 9.02 -12.66
C GLY A 317 28.93 9.65 -13.07
N ARG A 318 29.40 9.49 -14.30
CA ARG A 318 30.61 10.13 -14.82
C ARG A 318 30.42 10.61 -16.26
N SER A 319 29.81 11.76 -16.42
CA SER A 319 30.09 12.63 -17.55
C SER A 319 30.77 13.88 -17.02
N ASP A 320 32.01 14.00 -17.35
CA ASP A 320 32.96 15.07 -17.09
C ASP A 320 32.38 16.48 -17.28
N LEU A 321 32.47 17.26 -16.22
CA LEU A 321 32.68 18.70 -16.31
C LEU A 321 34.20 18.92 -16.38
N GLY A 322 34.71 19.15 -17.55
CA GLY A 322 36.10 19.49 -17.75
C GLY A 322 36.38 20.23 -19.07
N ARG A 323 36.53 21.54 -18.97
CA ARG A 323 37.33 22.47 -19.78
C ARG A 323 36.88 22.72 -21.23
N ASN A 324 36.39 23.88 -21.51
CA ASN A 324 37.05 25.14 -21.92
C ASN A 324 36.03 26.27 -21.87
#